data_56b28447e9a33691da7ae0477db678b4
#
_entry.id   56b28447e9a33691da7ae0477db678b4
#
_cell.length_a   1.000
_cell.length_b   1.000
_cell.length_c   1.000
_cell.angle_alpha   90.00
_cell.angle_beta   90.00
_cell.angle_gamma   90.00
#
_symmetry.space_group_name_H-M   'P 1'
#
loop_
_entity.id
_entity.type
_entity.pdbx_description
1 polymer ?
#
loop_
_entity_poly.entity_id
_entity_poly.type
_entity_poly.pdbx_seq_one_letter_code
_entity_poly.pdbx_strand_id
1 'polypeptide(L)'
;MYADDFLNKKLDERKANHSFRQLRLADGKTDFCSNDYLGIAKNARLHPADRGSDSRLSTGSSGSRLLSGNYPLIEETEKEIAAFHQSATALLFNSGYDANLGLLSSVPQKGDSVLYDQFCHASIRDGIRLSFANAFSFAHNDMDD
;
A
#
# COMPACT_ATOMS: atom_id res chain seq x y z
N MET A 1 -17.27 -19.49 6.79
CA MET A 1 -16.34 -18.97 5.76
C MET A 1 -15.55 -17.88 6.45
N TYR A 2 -14.25 -18.04 6.56
CA TYR A 2 -13.40 -17.01 7.18
C TYR A 2 -13.32 -15.80 6.24
N ALA A 3 -13.20 -14.59 6.82
CA ALA A 3 -13.14 -13.34 6.04
C ALA A 3 -12.06 -13.34 4.94
N ASP A 4 -11.00 -14.12 5.12
CA ASP A 4 -9.86 -14.18 4.21
C ASP A 4 -10.00 -15.18 3.05
N ASP A 5 -10.98 -16.07 3.08
CA ASP A 5 -11.11 -17.12 2.06
C ASP A 5 -11.29 -16.55 0.64
N PHE A 6 -12.05 -15.46 0.52
CA PHE A 6 -12.24 -14.80 -0.79
C PHE A 6 -10.98 -14.09 -1.29
N LEU A 7 -10.19 -13.52 -0.38
CA LEU A 7 -8.91 -12.87 -0.72
C LEU A 7 -7.90 -13.92 -1.21
N ASN A 8 -7.81 -15.05 -0.51
CA ASN A 8 -6.95 -16.15 -0.91
C ASN A 8 -7.32 -16.69 -2.29
N LYS A 9 -8.62 -16.88 -2.55
CA LYS A 9 -9.12 -17.29 -3.88
C LYS A 9 -8.69 -16.29 -4.96
N LYS A 10 -8.84 -15.00 -4.73
CA LYS A 10 -8.40 -13.94 -5.66
C LYS A 10 -6.90 -13.95 -5.92
N LEU A 11 -6.11 -14.19 -4.88
CA LEU A 11 -4.65 -14.30 -5.02
C LEU A 11 -4.27 -15.53 -5.85
N ASP A 12 -4.95 -16.66 -5.65
CA ASP A 12 -4.69 -17.89 -6.41
C ASP A 12 -5.12 -17.76 -7.88
N GLU A 13 -6.25 -17.10 -8.16
CA GLU A 13 -6.63 -16.72 -9.53
C GLU A 13 -5.56 -15.86 -10.21
N ARG A 14 -4.99 -14.88 -9.50
CA ARG A 14 -3.90 -14.04 -10.03
C ARG A 14 -2.62 -14.85 -10.30
N LYS A 15 -2.28 -15.80 -9.42
CA LYS A 15 -1.14 -16.71 -9.63
C LYS A 15 -1.36 -17.59 -10.87
N ALA A 16 -2.54 -18.19 -10.99
CA ALA A 16 -2.90 -19.04 -12.13
C ALA A 16 -2.85 -18.27 -13.48
N ASN A 17 -3.25 -17.01 -13.47
CA ASN A 17 -3.25 -16.14 -14.66
C ASN A 17 -1.92 -15.41 -14.88
N HIS A 18 -0.84 -15.73 -14.16
CA HIS A 18 0.45 -15.06 -14.21
C HIS A 18 0.39 -13.54 -14.01
N SER A 19 -0.64 -13.04 -13.30
CA SER A 19 -0.86 -11.62 -13.01
C SER A 19 -0.56 -11.23 -11.55
N PHE A 20 -0.05 -12.19 -10.77
CA PHE A 20 0.34 -11.95 -9.38
C PHE A 20 1.61 -11.12 -9.32
N ARG A 21 1.53 -9.95 -8.68
CA ARG A 21 2.64 -9.04 -8.47
C ARG A 21 3.18 -9.14 -7.06
N GLN A 22 4.49 -9.04 -6.92
CA GLN A 22 5.18 -9.05 -5.63
C GLN A 22 6.11 -7.86 -5.55
N LEU A 23 6.23 -7.29 -4.35
CA LEU A 23 7.29 -6.34 -4.04
C LEU A 23 8.64 -7.07 -4.12
N ARG A 24 9.61 -6.47 -4.78
CA ARG A 24 10.95 -7.03 -4.93
C ARG A 24 11.98 -5.93 -4.73
N LEU A 25 13.11 -6.31 -4.15
CA LEU A 25 14.28 -5.46 -4.14
C LEU A 25 15.03 -5.66 -5.47
N ALA A 26 15.45 -4.56 -6.07
CA ALA A 26 16.12 -4.57 -7.38
C ALA A 26 17.66 -4.55 -7.26
N ASP A 27 18.21 -5.11 -6.18
CA ASP A 27 19.63 -5.08 -5.88
C ASP A 27 20.47 -5.73 -6.98
N GLY A 28 21.56 -5.05 -7.38
CA GLY A 28 22.52 -5.54 -8.36
C GLY A 28 22.02 -5.59 -9.80
N LYS A 29 20.82 -5.06 -10.10
CA LYS A 29 20.27 -5.04 -11.45
C LYS A 29 20.44 -3.67 -12.09
N THR A 30 20.65 -3.67 -13.43
CA THR A 30 20.57 -2.44 -14.21
C THR A 30 19.12 -1.96 -14.29
N ASP A 31 18.90 -0.70 -13.91
CA ASP A 31 17.58 -0.10 -13.80
C ASP A 31 17.12 0.50 -15.13
N PHE A 32 16.15 -0.13 -15.77
CA PHE A 32 15.47 0.34 -16.98
C PHE A 32 14.00 0.72 -16.73
N CYS A 33 13.56 0.72 -15.47
CA CYS A 33 12.15 0.85 -15.08
C CYS A 33 11.85 2.12 -14.28
N SER A 34 12.88 2.81 -13.77
CA SER A 34 12.67 3.98 -12.91
C SER A 34 12.40 5.24 -13.73
N ASN A 35 11.81 6.23 -13.04
CA ASN A 35 11.68 7.59 -13.53
C ASN A 35 12.91 8.45 -13.18
N ASP A 36 13.93 7.87 -12.58
CA ASP A 36 15.17 8.55 -12.17
C ASP A 36 16.16 8.64 -13.35
N TYR A 37 15.75 9.31 -14.41
CA TYR A 37 16.51 9.44 -15.66
C TYR A 37 17.89 10.07 -15.49
N LEU A 38 18.07 10.90 -14.48
CA LEU A 38 19.34 11.58 -14.19
C LEU A 38 20.14 10.89 -13.08
N GLY A 39 19.63 9.81 -12.48
CA GLY A 39 20.28 9.09 -11.40
C GLY A 39 20.39 9.90 -10.09
N ILE A 40 19.50 10.88 -9.89
CA ILE A 40 19.55 11.80 -8.76
C ILE A 40 19.20 11.08 -7.46
N ALA A 41 18.20 10.20 -7.48
CA ALA A 41 17.74 9.51 -6.28
C ALA A 41 18.81 8.62 -5.63
N LYS A 42 19.73 8.08 -6.44
CA LYS A 42 20.84 7.21 -6.00
C LYS A 42 22.16 7.96 -5.86
N ASN A 43 22.22 9.27 -6.15
CA ASN A 43 23.46 10.02 -6.14
C ASN A 43 23.80 10.47 -4.72
N ALA A 44 24.77 9.80 -4.08
CA ALA A 44 25.22 10.09 -2.72
C ALA A 44 25.68 11.55 -2.50
N ARG A 45 26.11 12.24 -3.56
CA ARG A 45 26.55 13.65 -3.46
C ARG A 45 25.40 14.64 -3.22
N LEU A 46 24.17 14.22 -3.49
CA LEU A 46 22.96 15.03 -3.30
C LEU A 46 22.23 14.68 -1.98
N HIS A 47 22.74 13.70 -1.24
CA HIS A 47 22.23 13.42 0.08
C HIS A 47 22.72 14.49 1.07
N PRO A 48 21.88 14.97 1.99
CA PRO A 48 22.30 15.84 3.07
C PRO A 48 23.47 15.22 3.83
N ALA A 49 24.51 16.02 4.12
CA ALA A 49 25.74 15.55 4.77
C ALA A 49 25.53 14.93 6.16
N ASP A 50 24.42 15.24 6.81
CA ASP A 50 24.01 14.74 8.12
C ASP A 50 23.36 13.35 8.12
N ARG A 51 23.02 12.81 6.95
CA ARG A 51 22.46 11.44 6.83
C ARG A 51 23.49 10.32 6.92
N GLY A 52 24.77 10.67 7.11
CA GLY A 52 25.83 9.69 7.15
C GLY A 52 26.02 8.96 5.80
N SER A 53 26.89 7.96 5.81
CA SER A 53 27.18 7.13 4.63
C SER A 53 26.21 5.96 4.43
N ASP A 54 24.99 6.04 4.97
CA ASP A 54 24.03 4.95 4.83
C ASP A 54 23.49 4.89 3.40
N SER A 55 24.12 4.02 2.61
CA SER A 55 23.75 3.77 1.20
C SER A 55 22.34 3.20 1.02
N ARG A 56 21.67 2.81 2.12
CA ARG A 56 20.28 2.35 2.10
C ARG A 56 19.29 3.49 1.95
N LEU A 57 19.72 4.73 2.18
CA LEU A 57 18.90 5.92 2.12
C LEU A 57 18.91 6.50 0.70
N SER A 58 17.83 6.28 -0.05
CA SER A 58 17.53 7.03 -1.26
C SER A 58 16.90 8.38 -0.91
N THR A 59 17.03 9.38 -1.78
CA THR A 59 16.34 10.68 -1.63
C THR A 59 14.84 10.60 -1.92
N GLY A 60 14.35 9.45 -2.34
CA GLY A 60 12.94 9.18 -2.60
C GLY A 60 12.74 7.93 -3.44
N SER A 61 11.49 7.62 -3.70
CA SER A 61 11.13 6.49 -4.56
C SER A 61 11.33 6.88 -6.03
N SER A 62 12.09 6.06 -6.76
CA SER A 62 12.35 6.28 -8.19
C SER A 62 11.21 5.81 -9.11
N GLY A 63 10.14 5.27 -8.53
CA GLY A 63 8.96 4.78 -9.24
C GLY A 63 8.00 4.03 -8.32
N SER A 64 7.06 3.30 -8.90
CA SER A 64 6.15 2.44 -8.12
C SER A 64 6.94 1.35 -7.37
N ARG A 65 6.53 1.02 -6.15
CA ARG A 65 7.11 -0.08 -5.35
C ARG A 65 7.04 -1.45 -6.05
N LEU A 66 6.07 -1.64 -6.93
CA LEU A 66 5.95 -2.87 -7.73
C LEU A 66 6.94 -2.94 -8.90
N LEU A 67 7.68 -1.87 -9.17
CA LEU A 67 8.69 -1.78 -10.23
C LEU A 67 10.07 -1.49 -9.64
N SER A 68 10.44 -0.21 -9.54
CA SER A 68 11.79 0.25 -9.13
C SER A 68 11.82 1.00 -7.80
N GLY A 69 10.66 1.33 -7.22
CA GLY A 69 10.56 2.18 -6.04
C GLY A 69 10.57 1.45 -4.70
N ASN A 70 10.79 0.13 -4.67
CA ASN A 70 10.92 -0.62 -3.42
C ASN A 70 12.39 -0.68 -2.98
N TYR A 71 12.66 -0.44 -1.72
CA TYR A 71 14.02 -0.44 -1.17
C TYR A 71 14.05 -0.97 0.27
N PRO A 72 15.21 -1.44 0.76
CA PRO A 72 15.33 -2.18 2.03
C PRO A 72 14.72 -1.46 3.23
N LEU A 73 14.96 -0.15 3.37
CA LEU A 73 14.48 0.61 4.52
C LEU A 73 12.95 0.57 4.66
N ILE A 74 12.20 0.63 3.56
CA ILE A 74 10.73 0.52 3.62
C ILE A 74 10.31 -0.85 4.15
N GLU A 75 10.93 -1.93 3.66
CA GLU A 75 10.58 -3.28 4.11
C GLU A 75 10.97 -3.53 5.58
N GLU A 76 12.10 -2.99 6.02
CA GLU A 76 12.53 -3.04 7.41
C GLU A 76 11.54 -2.27 8.30
N THR A 77 11.18 -1.06 7.92
CA THR A 77 10.20 -0.24 8.64
C THR A 77 8.83 -0.92 8.73
N GLU A 78 8.34 -1.53 7.65
CA GLU A 78 7.09 -2.29 7.66
C GLU A 78 7.14 -3.47 8.64
N LYS A 79 8.27 -4.18 8.71
CA LYS A 79 8.47 -5.27 9.69
C LYS A 79 8.46 -4.76 11.13
N GLU A 80 9.12 -3.63 11.40
CA GLU A 80 9.15 -3.03 12.74
C GLU A 80 7.75 -2.56 13.16
N ILE A 81 7.01 -1.90 12.27
CA ILE A 81 5.64 -1.46 12.51
C ILE A 81 4.72 -2.67 12.75
N ALA A 82 4.84 -3.72 11.95
CA ALA A 82 4.08 -4.94 12.14
C ALA A 82 4.35 -5.58 13.50
N ALA A 83 5.62 -5.65 13.91
CA ALA A 83 6.03 -6.18 15.20
C ALA A 83 5.48 -5.31 16.36
N PHE A 84 5.58 -3.98 16.26
CA PHE A 84 5.05 -3.07 17.26
C PHE A 84 3.54 -3.25 17.47
N HIS A 85 2.78 -3.40 16.40
CA HIS A 85 1.33 -3.61 16.44
C HIS A 85 0.91 -5.08 16.63
N GLN A 86 1.86 -6.01 16.77
CA GLN A 86 1.61 -7.45 16.89
C GLN A 86 0.76 -7.99 15.72
N SER A 87 0.96 -7.43 14.54
CA SER A 87 0.29 -7.83 13.30
C SER A 87 1.20 -8.71 12.43
N ALA A 88 0.60 -9.50 11.54
CA ALA A 88 1.37 -10.37 10.66
C ALA A 88 2.19 -9.57 9.63
N THR A 89 1.67 -8.44 9.17
CA THR A 89 2.32 -7.56 8.19
C THR A 89 1.88 -6.12 8.40
N ALA A 90 2.63 -5.18 7.81
CA ALA A 90 2.23 -3.79 7.67
C ALA A 90 2.51 -3.35 6.23
N LEU A 91 1.79 -2.35 5.76
CA LEU A 91 2.01 -1.71 4.46
C LEU A 91 2.05 -0.19 4.66
N LEU A 92 3.11 0.43 4.19
CA LEU A 92 3.36 1.84 4.35
C LEU A 92 2.80 2.62 3.16
N PHE A 93 2.06 3.68 3.46
CA PHE A 93 1.53 4.64 2.48
C PHE A 93 2.08 6.03 2.76
N ASN A 94 2.12 6.89 1.76
CA ASN A 94 2.56 8.28 1.87
C ASN A 94 1.54 9.19 2.59
N SER A 95 0.29 8.74 2.72
CA SER A 95 -0.74 9.44 3.48
C SER A 95 -1.80 8.48 4.01
N GLY A 96 -2.51 8.87 5.08
CA GLY A 96 -3.68 8.14 5.56
C GLY A 96 -4.84 8.17 4.54
N TYR A 97 -4.90 9.22 3.71
CA TYR A 97 -5.86 9.31 2.62
C TYR A 97 -5.66 8.15 1.63
N ASP A 98 -4.43 7.97 1.15
CA ASP A 98 -4.10 6.92 0.19
C ASP A 98 -4.22 5.52 0.78
N ALA A 99 -3.95 5.35 2.08
CA ALA A 99 -4.16 4.10 2.78
C ALA A 99 -5.65 3.70 2.79
N ASN A 100 -6.54 4.62 3.17
CA ASN A 100 -7.98 4.39 3.15
C ASN A 100 -8.50 4.14 1.72
N LEU A 101 -8.05 4.96 0.78
CA LEU A 101 -8.43 4.83 -0.63
C LEU A 101 -8.00 3.46 -1.18
N GLY A 102 -6.73 3.09 -0.97
CA GLY A 102 -6.17 1.83 -1.45
C GLY A 102 -6.87 0.61 -0.87
N LEU A 103 -7.11 0.60 0.45
CA LEU A 103 -7.77 -0.51 1.13
C LEU A 103 -9.23 -0.67 0.68
N LEU A 104 -10.01 0.41 0.77
CA LEU A 104 -11.44 0.36 0.55
C LEU A 104 -11.84 0.23 -0.92
N SER A 105 -10.97 0.65 -1.85
CA SER A 105 -11.21 0.42 -3.28
C SER A 105 -10.84 -0.98 -3.75
N SER A 106 -10.04 -1.73 -2.98
CA SER A 106 -9.50 -3.01 -3.43
C SER A 106 -10.07 -4.24 -2.71
N VAL A 107 -10.40 -4.11 -1.42
CA VAL A 107 -10.86 -5.25 -0.61
C VAL A 107 -12.33 -5.55 -0.82
N PRO A 108 -13.27 -4.60 -0.69
CA PRO A 108 -14.67 -4.87 -0.97
C PRO A 108 -14.90 -5.18 -2.45
N GLN A 109 -15.71 -6.18 -2.73
CA GLN A 109 -15.98 -6.69 -4.08
C GLN A 109 -17.41 -6.44 -4.48
N LYS A 110 -17.73 -6.67 -5.76
CA LYS A 110 -19.11 -6.63 -6.28
C LYS A 110 -19.96 -7.66 -5.53
N GLY A 111 -21.05 -7.19 -4.92
CA GLY A 111 -21.97 -8.02 -4.13
C GLY A 111 -21.74 -7.90 -2.62
N ASP A 112 -20.60 -7.35 -2.19
CA ASP A 112 -20.37 -7.03 -0.78
C ASP A 112 -21.13 -5.77 -0.37
N SER A 113 -21.28 -5.58 0.93
CA SER A 113 -21.86 -4.39 1.54
C SER A 113 -20.85 -3.75 2.47
N VAL A 114 -20.70 -2.42 2.36
CA VAL A 114 -19.88 -1.61 3.26
C VAL A 114 -20.80 -0.69 4.05
N LEU A 115 -20.82 -0.91 5.37
CA LEU A 115 -21.51 -0.02 6.30
C LEU A 115 -20.51 1.02 6.80
N TYR A 116 -20.89 2.29 6.78
CA TYR A 116 -20.00 3.37 7.19
C TYR A 116 -20.74 4.47 7.94
N ASP A 117 -20.07 5.05 8.93
CA ASP A 117 -20.57 6.18 9.69
C ASP A 117 -20.74 7.42 8.81
N GLN A 118 -21.86 8.15 8.93
CA GLN A 118 -22.13 9.36 8.14
C GLN A 118 -21.06 10.44 8.28
N PHE A 119 -20.31 10.48 9.38
CA PHE A 119 -19.23 11.42 9.64
C PHE A 119 -17.84 10.85 9.40
N CYS A 120 -17.74 9.68 8.79
CA CYS A 120 -16.43 9.12 8.45
C CYS A 120 -15.63 10.07 7.55
N HIS A 121 -14.31 9.95 7.60
CA HIS A 121 -13.41 10.80 6.81
C HIS A 121 -13.67 10.67 5.29
N ALA A 122 -13.45 11.76 4.55
CA ALA A 122 -13.68 11.83 3.11
C ALA A 122 -12.97 10.71 2.33
N SER A 123 -11.74 10.36 2.69
CA SER A 123 -10.98 9.27 2.07
C SER A 123 -11.65 7.90 2.15
N ILE A 124 -12.39 7.64 3.24
CA ILE A 124 -13.18 6.42 3.40
C ILE A 124 -14.31 6.40 2.37
N ARG A 125 -15.06 7.49 2.26
CA ARG A 125 -16.14 7.62 1.27
C ARG A 125 -15.62 7.49 -0.16
N ASP A 126 -14.49 8.10 -0.45
CA ASP A 126 -13.90 8.04 -1.79
C ASP A 126 -13.39 6.62 -2.12
N GLY A 127 -12.79 5.92 -1.14
CA GLY A 127 -12.41 4.52 -1.28
C GLY A 127 -13.61 3.60 -1.53
N ILE A 128 -14.71 3.82 -0.78
CA ILE A 128 -15.95 3.06 -0.97
C ILE A 128 -16.55 3.33 -2.36
N ARG A 129 -16.58 4.58 -2.82
CA ARG A 129 -17.08 4.93 -4.16
C ARG A 129 -16.31 4.27 -5.30
N LEU A 130 -15.00 4.05 -5.10
CA LEU A 130 -14.14 3.36 -6.07
C LEU A 130 -14.26 1.84 -5.99
N SER A 131 -14.86 1.30 -4.94
CA SER A 131 -15.14 -0.13 -4.83
C SER A 131 -16.38 -0.48 -5.70
N PHE A 132 -16.56 -1.77 -5.92
CA PHE A 132 -17.77 -2.29 -6.59
C PHE A 132 -18.83 -2.76 -5.58
N ALA A 133 -18.65 -2.48 -4.28
CA ALA A 133 -19.55 -2.88 -3.22
C ALA A 133 -20.75 -1.93 -3.10
N ASN A 134 -21.82 -2.41 -2.47
CA ASN A 134 -22.93 -1.57 -2.07
C ASN A 134 -22.56 -0.78 -0.82
N ALA A 135 -22.85 0.51 -0.80
CA ALA A 135 -22.50 1.41 0.29
C ALA A 135 -23.73 1.87 1.06
N PHE A 136 -23.71 1.73 2.39
CA PHE A 136 -24.80 2.15 3.28
C PHE A 136 -24.22 3.00 4.40
N SER A 137 -24.72 4.22 4.55
CA SER A 137 -24.34 5.06 5.69
C SER A 137 -25.31 4.85 6.84
N PHE A 138 -24.81 4.92 8.07
CA PHE A 138 -25.63 4.97 9.26
C PHE A 138 -25.42 6.28 10.04
N ALA A 139 -26.41 6.66 10.85
CA ALA A 139 -26.35 7.85 11.68
C ALA A 139 -25.32 7.67 12.80
N HIS A 140 -24.53 8.73 13.05
CA HIS A 140 -23.42 8.69 14.00
C HIS A 140 -23.89 8.31 15.42
N ASN A 141 -23.31 7.25 15.98
CA ASN A 141 -23.65 6.71 17.30
C ASN A 141 -25.14 6.34 17.48
N ASP A 142 -25.87 6.13 16.41
CA ASP A 142 -27.23 5.61 16.46
C ASP A 142 -27.19 4.08 16.32
N MET A 143 -27.62 3.37 17.35
CA MET A 143 -27.61 1.90 17.37
C MET A 143 -28.90 1.29 16.84
N ASP A 144 -29.89 2.13 16.53
CA ASP A 144 -31.21 1.72 16.03
C ASP A 144 -31.37 2.00 14.52
N ASP A 145 -30.37 2.65 13.86
CA ASP A 145 -30.37 2.96 12.43
C ASP A 145 -29.81 1.83 11.54
#